data_6e23e01791b7cb192a2e9fe5054ca582
#
_entry.id   6e23e01791b7cb192a2e9fe5054ca582
#
_cell.length_a   1.000
_cell.length_b   1.000
_cell.length_c   1.000
_cell.angle_alpha   90.00
_cell.angle_beta   90.00
_cell.angle_gamma   90.00
#
_symmetry.space_group_name_H-M   'P 1'
#
loop_
_entity.id
_entity.type
_entity.pdbx_description
1 polymer ?
#
loop_
_entity_poly.entity_id
_entity_poly.type
_entity_poly.pdbx_seq_one_letter_code
_entity_poly.pdbx_strand_id
1 'polypeptide(L)'
;MYKRQSLGISGIEAFNVTVECDISGGLPRFDVVGLPDTAVKESRERVRSSIKNCKLNFPVSRITVNIAPADIKKEGAIFDLPVFIAILKSSEQIKENIDDYAFLGELSLDGEIRKASGILPMIMAAKEYNIKKVFVPFQNAYEGSVVDGVDVLPAKNVMDVLAHIKGEKVIESVKYDFDAEEETKYNVDFSDVKGQDQAKRALEIAAAGGHNCLLIGPPGSGKSMLAKRLPTILPDMTFEERLETSKVYSIAGKIPSGKSLVTKRPFRSPHHTVSAQALTGGGANPKPGEISLAHNGVMFMDEFPEFDRRAKESLRQPLEDGVVTVSRAAGTFTYPSSIMLVAAMNPCPCGYFGHPTRQCTCSPAAKKRYQDKVSGPLLDRIDIHVEVAPVEYNELSDNNEGEKSRDIKKRVDKARAIQQKRFAGTGITCNAKMTPKMTKECCVLSEEADELLHESFDNFSMSARAYDKVLRLARTIADLANSEEIKLEHIAEALQFRALDRKYWEV
;
A
#
# COMPACT_ATOMS: atom_id res chain seq x y z
N MET A 1 34.47 10.07 -24.16
CA MET A 1 33.13 10.11 -23.51
C MET A 1 32.64 8.69 -23.26
N TYR A 2 32.37 8.32 -22.04
CA TYR A 2 31.87 7.00 -21.66
C TYR A 2 30.48 7.11 -21.06
N LYS A 3 29.63 6.08 -21.32
CA LYS A 3 28.24 6.03 -20.88
C LYS A 3 28.06 4.90 -19.87
N ARG A 4 27.29 5.12 -18.79
CA ARG A 4 26.94 4.10 -17.78
C ARG A 4 25.43 4.08 -17.59
N GLN A 5 24.90 2.89 -17.43
CA GLN A 5 23.47 2.71 -17.17
C GLN A 5 23.20 2.83 -15.68
N SER A 6 22.09 3.47 -15.38
CA SER A 6 21.50 3.59 -14.07
C SER A 6 19.98 3.67 -14.23
N LEU A 7 19.27 3.78 -13.14
CA LEU A 7 17.79 3.87 -13.12
C LEU A 7 17.39 4.95 -12.13
N GLY A 8 16.35 5.68 -12.47
CA GLY A 8 15.73 6.70 -11.63
C GLY A 8 14.28 6.39 -11.37
N ILE A 9 13.65 7.11 -10.43
CA ILE A 9 12.24 6.98 -10.08
C ILE A 9 11.51 8.29 -10.36
N SER A 10 10.31 8.15 -10.89
CA SER A 10 9.32 9.23 -11.03
C SER A 10 7.96 8.71 -10.56
N GLY A 11 7.52 9.14 -9.37
CA GLY A 11 6.32 8.60 -8.74
C GLY A 11 6.48 7.14 -8.33
N ILE A 12 5.74 6.22 -8.97
CA ILE A 12 5.82 4.76 -8.74
C ILE A 12 6.60 4.04 -9.84
N GLU A 13 6.89 4.72 -10.93
CA GLU A 13 7.57 4.14 -12.08
C GLU A 13 9.05 4.46 -12.06
N ALA A 14 9.85 3.55 -12.60
CA ALA A 14 11.25 3.78 -12.81
C ALA A 14 11.54 4.02 -14.29
N PHE A 15 12.60 4.76 -14.58
CA PHE A 15 13.03 5.10 -15.92
C PHE A 15 14.52 4.88 -16.09
N ASN A 16 14.94 4.62 -17.33
CA ASN A 16 16.35 4.43 -17.65
C ASN A 16 17.11 5.75 -17.56
N VAL A 17 18.29 5.71 -16.95
CA VAL A 17 19.19 6.84 -16.80
C VAL A 17 20.56 6.47 -17.39
N THR A 18 21.08 7.33 -18.26
CA THR A 18 22.42 7.21 -18.77
C THR A 18 23.32 8.27 -18.14
N VAL A 19 24.37 7.84 -17.43
CA VAL A 19 25.39 8.73 -16.88
C VAL A 19 26.55 8.78 -17.87
N GLU A 20 26.79 9.95 -18.45
CA GLU A 20 27.85 10.21 -19.41
C GLU A 20 28.95 11.04 -18.74
N CYS A 21 30.20 10.65 -18.89
CA CYS A 21 31.32 11.38 -18.32
C CYS A 21 32.31 11.76 -19.42
N ASP A 22 32.69 13.03 -19.45
CA ASP A 22 33.73 13.59 -20.28
C ASP A 22 34.82 14.21 -19.42
N ILE A 23 36.09 13.89 -19.75
CA ILE A 23 37.28 14.44 -19.10
C ILE A 23 38.09 15.16 -20.17
N SER A 24 38.20 16.47 -20.06
CA SER A 24 38.88 17.35 -21.02
C SER A 24 39.98 18.16 -20.35
N GLY A 25 40.94 18.63 -21.16
CA GLY A 25 41.99 19.53 -20.67
C GLY A 25 41.41 20.88 -20.24
N GLY A 26 42.12 21.55 -19.30
CA GLY A 26 41.72 22.86 -18.81
C GLY A 26 41.83 22.99 -17.28
N LEU A 27 41.32 24.11 -16.76
CA LEU A 27 41.27 24.35 -15.33
C LEU A 27 40.41 23.29 -14.63
N PRO A 28 40.89 22.67 -13.54
CA PRO A 28 40.18 21.65 -12.83
C PRO A 28 38.81 22.11 -12.37
N ARG A 29 37.77 21.44 -12.86
CA ARG A 29 36.38 21.73 -12.52
C ARG A 29 35.56 20.44 -12.59
N PHE A 30 34.57 20.29 -11.72
CA PHE A 30 33.65 19.17 -11.73
C PHE A 30 32.20 19.68 -11.81
N ASP A 31 31.57 19.48 -12.95
CA ASP A 31 30.19 19.91 -13.23
C ASP A 31 29.28 18.68 -13.41
N VAL A 32 28.04 18.74 -12.86
CA VAL A 32 26.98 17.76 -13.08
C VAL A 32 25.81 18.47 -13.74
N VAL A 33 25.38 17.97 -14.89
CA VAL A 33 24.28 18.53 -15.72
C VAL A 33 23.20 17.47 -15.97
N GLY A 34 22.04 17.87 -16.49
CA GLY A 34 20.89 16.97 -16.75
C GLY A 34 19.78 17.09 -15.71
N LEU A 35 19.42 18.33 -15.31
CA LEU A 35 18.41 18.65 -14.29
C LEU A 35 18.63 17.95 -12.92
N PRO A 36 19.86 18.00 -12.35
CA PRO A 36 20.12 17.44 -11.03
C PRO A 36 19.45 18.27 -9.93
N ASP A 37 18.87 17.61 -8.91
CA ASP A 37 18.47 18.27 -7.68
C ASP A 37 19.68 18.66 -6.81
N THR A 38 19.44 19.21 -5.62
CA THR A 38 20.51 19.60 -4.70
C THR A 38 21.34 18.39 -4.27
N ALA A 39 20.70 17.25 -3.96
CA ALA A 39 21.39 16.04 -3.51
C ALA A 39 22.30 15.45 -4.60
N VAL A 40 21.84 15.48 -5.86
CA VAL A 40 22.67 15.06 -7.02
C VAL A 40 23.81 16.05 -7.26
N LYS A 41 23.63 17.37 -7.03
CA LYS A 41 24.74 18.34 -7.12
C LYS A 41 25.79 18.13 -6.04
N GLU A 42 25.39 17.75 -4.82
CA GLU A 42 26.28 17.41 -3.71
C GLU A 42 27.05 16.10 -3.95
N SER A 43 26.58 15.23 -4.84
CA SER A 43 27.27 14.03 -5.31
C SER A 43 28.74 14.28 -5.68
N ARG A 44 29.03 15.48 -6.24
CA ARG A 44 30.40 15.87 -6.61
C ARG A 44 31.39 15.70 -5.46
N GLU A 45 31.03 16.20 -4.29
CA GLU A 45 31.94 16.17 -3.12
C GLU A 45 32.01 14.76 -2.53
N ARG A 46 30.89 14.01 -2.49
CA ARG A 46 30.88 12.62 -2.02
C ARG A 46 31.72 11.73 -2.93
N VAL A 47 31.51 11.79 -4.25
CA VAL A 47 32.26 10.99 -5.23
C VAL A 47 33.74 11.34 -5.22
N ARG A 48 34.10 12.65 -5.20
CA ARG A 48 35.49 13.11 -5.14
C ARG A 48 36.19 12.58 -3.89
N SER A 49 35.56 12.70 -2.73
CA SER A 49 36.13 12.24 -1.46
C SER A 49 36.26 10.73 -1.43
N SER A 50 35.24 10.01 -1.90
CA SER A 50 35.26 8.53 -1.99
C SER A 50 36.39 8.03 -2.88
N ILE A 51 36.58 8.62 -4.08
CA ILE A 51 37.73 8.23 -4.95
C ILE A 51 39.03 8.40 -4.24
N LYS A 52 39.27 9.55 -3.57
CA LYS A 52 40.53 9.82 -2.85
C LYS A 52 40.74 8.91 -1.65
N ASN A 53 39.68 8.71 -0.83
CA ASN A 53 39.80 7.90 0.38
C ASN A 53 39.99 6.41 0.08
N CYS A 54 39.49 5.95 -1.07
CA CYS A 54 39.74 4.61 -1.61
C CYS A 54 41.13 4.50 -2.29
N LYS A 55 42.00 5.51 -2.18
CA LYS A 55 43.36 5.56 -2.78
C LYS A 55 43.35 5.43 -4.31
N LEU A 56 42.26 5.89 -4.97
CA LEU A 56 42.14 5.96 -6.42
C LEU A 56 42.52 7.35 -6.92
N ASN A 57 42.88 7.46 -8.20
CA ASN A 57 43.28 8.73 -8.78
C ASN A 57 42.05 9.56 -9.21
N PHE A 58 41.81 10.72 -8.57
CA PHE A 58 40.84 11.68 -9.04
C PHE A 58 41.49 12.58 -10.11
N PRO A 59 40.91 12.62 -11.35
CA PRO A 59 41.54 13.39 -12.44
C PRO A 59 41.60 14.90 -12.13
N VAL A 60 42.80 15.49 -12.30
CA VAL A 60 43.03 16.93 -12.15
C VAL A 60 42.79 17.59 -13.50
N SER A 61 41.53 17.59 -13.95
CA SER A 61 41.08 18.02 -15.27
C SER A 61 39.67 18.61 -15.18
N ARG A 62 39.14 19.11 -16.29
CA ARG A 62 37.75 19.48 -16.36
C ARG A 62 36.89 18.23 -16.55
N ILE A 63 36.07 17.91 -15.56
CA ILE A 63 35.14 16.76 -15.56
C ILE A 63 33.73 17.30 -15.75
N THR A 64 33.02 16.80 -16.76
CA THR A 64 31.60 17.08 -16.97
C THR A 64 30.84 15.75 -16.95
N VAL A 65 29.88 15.62 -16.02
CA VAL A 65 28.98 14.47 -15.94
C VAL A 65 27.59 14.91 -16.34
N ASN A 66 27.04 14.27 -17.37
CA ASN A 66 25.68 14.46 -17.82
C ASN A 66 24.81 13.28 -17.39
N ILE A 67 23.68 13.54 -16.73
CA ILE A 67 22.72 12.53 -16.31
C ILE A 67 21.47 12.65 -17.21
N ALA A 68 21.44 11.84 -18.25
CA ALA A 68 20.35 11.84 -19.24
C ALA A 68 19.19 10.91 -18.83
N PRO A 69 17.95 11.18 -19.26
CA PRO A 69 17.47 12.25 -20.14
C PRO A 69 17.34 13.60 -19.42
N ALA A 70 17.45 14.72 -20.14
CA ALA A 70 17.47 16.05 -19.54
C ALA A 70 16.07 16.64 -19.24
N ASP A 71 15.01 16.00 -19.68
CA ASP A 71 13.61 16.40 -19.49
C ASP A 71 13.02 15.93 -18.16
N ILE A 72 13.61 14.89 -17.55
CA ILE A 72 13.18 14.35 -16.25
C ILE A 72 14.15 14.83 -15.16
N LYS A 73 13.62 15.37 -14.08
CA LYS A 73 14.41 15.75 -12.91
C LYS A 73 14.98 14.52 -12.21
N LYS A 74 16.28 14.53 -11.91
CA LYS A 74 16.97 13.48 -11.15
C LYS A 74 17.03 13.86 -9.69
N GLU A 75 16.60 12.94 -8.84
CA GLU A 75 16.45 13.18 -7.41
C GLU A 75 17.18 12.15 -6.58
N GLY A 76 17.77 12.62 -5.49
CA GLY A 76 18.44 11.78 -4.51
C GLY A 76 19.87 11.37 -4.86
N ALA A 77 20.55 10.76 -3.91
CA ALA A 77 21.97 10.43 -4.01
C ALA A 77 22.24 9.07 -4.69
N ILE A 78 21.20 8.41 -5.24
CA ILE A 78 21.34 7.07 -5.87
C ILE A 78 22.29 7.04 -7.05
N PHE A 79 22.55 8.19 -7.65
CA PHE A 79 23.45 8.34 -8.80
C PHE A 79 24.93 8.48 -8.44
N ASP A 80 25.30 8.49 -7.14
CA ASP A 80 26.70 8.62 -6.73
C ASP A 80 27.55 7.48 -7.27
N LEU A 81 27.08 6.23 -7.13
CA LEU A 81 27.81 5.06 -7.62
C LEU A 81 27.99 5.06 -9.15
N PRO A 82 26.98 5.27 -9.99
CA PRO A 82 27.19 5.34 -11.44
C PRO A 82 28.07 6.52 -11.88
N VAL A 83 28.02 7.67 -11.19
CA VAL A 83 28.94 8.80 -11.42
C VAL A 83 30.38 8.42 -11.08
N PHE A 84 30.60 7.75 -9.92
CA PHE A 84 31.89 7.23 -9.51
C PHE A 84 32.50 6.29 -10.57
N ILE A 85 31.72 5.30 -11.03
CA ILE A 85 32.15 4.35 -12.06
C ILE A 85 32.43 5.04 -13.40
N ALA A 86 31.59 6.00 -13.80
CA ALA A 86 31.76 6.74 -15.03
C ALA A 86 33.09 7.54 -15.05
N ILE A 87 33.47 8.17 -13.93
CA ILE A 87 34.73 8.90 -13.80
C ILE A 87 35.92 7.93 -13.89
N LEU A 88 35.92 6.79 -13.17
CA LEU A 88 37.00 5.81 -13.22
C LEU A 88 37.13 5.19 -14.60
N LYS A 89 36.04 4.93 -15.29
CA LYS A 89 36.10 4.42 -16.68
C LYS A 89 36.63 5.47 -17.64
N SER A 90 36.22 6.75 -17.50
CA SER A 90 36.69 7.84 -18.35
C SER A 90 38.16 8.20 -18.11
N SER A 91 38.71 7.89 -16.92
CA SER A 91 40.12 8.05 -16.58
C SER A 91 40.95 6.76 -16.78
N GLU A 92 40.41 5.76 -17.48
CA GLU A 92 41.05 4.48 -17.83
C GLU A 92 41.51 3.63 -16.62
N GLN A 93 40.96 3.89 -15.41
CA GLN A 93 41.24 3.09 -14.22
C GLN A 93 40.42 1.79 -14.21
N ILE A 94 39.34 1.72 -14.99
CA ILE A 94 38.55 0.53 -15.32
C ILE A 94 38.71 0.29 -16.81
N LYS A 95 39.33 -0.84 -17.21
CA LYS A 95 39.56 -1.22 -18.62
C LYS A 95 38.48 -2.21 -19.11
N GLU A 96 37.93 -3.00 -18.22
CA GLU A 96 36.97 -4.06 -18.46
C GLU A 96 35.71 -3.55 -19.12
N ASN A 97 35.02 -4.39 -19.91
CA ASN A 97 33.70 -4.07 -20.45
C ASN A 97 32.65 -4.21 -19.34
N ILE A 98 31.87 -3.15 -19.12
CA ILE A 98 30.84 -3.06 -18.11
C ILE A 98 29.49 -2.55 -18.68
N ASP A 99 29.24 -2.80 -19.98
CA ASP A 99 28.03 -2.31 -20.66
C ASP A 99 26.76 -3.05 -20.23
N ASP A 100 26.89 -4.30 -19.78
CA ASP A 100 25.79 -5.12 -19.25
C ASP A 100 25.39 -4.76 -17.80
N TYR A 101 26.11 -3.83 -17.16
CA TYR A 101 25.88 -3.49 -15.76
C TYR A 101 25.17 -2.14 -15.61
N ALA A 102 24.20 -2.08 -14.70
CA ALA A 102 23.72 -0.84 -14.11
C ALA A 102 24.21 -0.72 -12.65
N PHE A 103 24.26 0.51 -12.17
CA PHE A 103 24.80 0.85 -10.86
C PHE A 103 23.81 1.72 -10.11
N LEU A 104 23.49 1.34 -8.87
CA LEU A 104 22.57 2.04 -7.99
C LEU A 104 23.17 2.14 -6.59
N GLY A 105 23.28 3.34 -6.03
CA GLY A 105 23.71 3.51 -4.65
C GLY A 105 24.21 4.90 -4.31
N GLU A 106 23.89 5.33 -3.10
CA GLU A 106 24.48 6.51 -2.46
C GLU A 106 25.86 6.14 -1.90
N LEU A 107 26.83 7.03 -2.03
CA LEU A 107 28.16 6.84 -1.48
C LEU A 107 28.36 7.66 -0.21
N SER A 108 28.99 7.03 0.79
CA SER A 108 29.65 7.72 1.87
C SER A 108 31.01 8.29 1.43
N LEU A 109 31.64 9.12 2.23
CA LEU A 109 32.93 9.71 1.90
C LEU A 109 34.08 8.71 1.85
N ASP A 110 33.93 7.56 2.50
CA ASP A 110 34.89 6.45 2.55
C ASP A 110 34.59 5.32 1.55
N GLY A 111 33.55 5.50 0.72
CA GLY A 111 33.21 4.57 -0.35
C GLY A 111 32.24 3.45 0.04
N GLU A 112 31.60 3.49 1.22
CA GLU A 112 30.51 2.60 1.53
C GLU A 112 29.29 2.92 0.67
N ILE A 113 28.54 1.88 0.28
CA ILE A 113 27.30 2.00 -0.50
C ILE A 113 26.11 1.89 0.46
N ARG A 114 25.37 2.99 0.60
CA ARG A 114 24.27 3.11 1.56
C ARG A 114 22.94 2.66 0.97
N LYS A 115 22.02 2.21 1.87
CA LYS A 115 20.64 1.83 1.53
C LYS A 115 19.95 2.95 0.76
N ALA A 116 19.26 2.58 -0.33
CA ALA A 116 18.47 3.49 -1.15
C ALA A 116 16.99 3.10 -1.15
N SER A 117 16.11 4.05 -1.48
CA SER A 117 14.68 3.80 -1.65
C SER A 117 14.35 3.51 -3.11
N GLY A 118 13.33 2.68 -3.35
CA GLY A 118 12.82 2.43 -4.69
C GLY A 118 13.64 1.45 -5.53
N ILE A 119 14.42 0.58 -4.91
CA ILE A 119 15.22 -0.41 -5.64
C ILE A 119 14.33 -1.39 -6.40
N LEU A 120 13.24 -1.88 -5.80
CA LEU A 120 12.36 -2.84 -6.48
C LEU A 120 11.82 -2.33 -7.82
N PRO A 121 11.14 -1.17 -7.93
CA PRO A 121 10.70 -0.66 -9.23
C PRO A 121 11.86 -0.39 -10.19
N MET A 122 13.05 -0.01 -9.72
CA MET A 122 14.22 0.15 -10.59
C MET A 122 14.69 -1.19 -11.17
N ILE A 123 14.75 -2.27 -10.38
CA ILE A 123 15.12 -3.60 -10.90
C ILE A 123 14.05 -4.13 -11.87
N MET A 124 12.78 -3.85 -11.63
CA MET A 124 11.71 -4.20 -12.59
C MET A 124 11.91 -3.49 -13.93
N ALA A 125 12.21 -2.20 -13.91
CA ALA A 125 12.54 -1.44 -15.11
C ALA A 125 13.84 -1.92 -15.76
N ALA A 126 14.85 -2.36 -15.00
CA ALA A 126 16.06 -2.95 -15.55
C ALA A 126 15.76 -4.12 -16.49
N LYS A 127 14.81 -4.98 -16.10
CA LYS A 127 14.34 -6.09 -16.95
C LYS A 127 13.72 -5.59 -18.27
N GLU A 128 12.88 -4.56 -18.20
CA GLU A 128 12.23 -3.96 -19.37
C GLU A 128 13.24 -3.32 -20.33
N TYR A 129 14.33 -2.73 -19.80
CA TYR A 129 15.41 -2.14 -20.57
C TYR A 129 16.54 -3.12 -20.96
N ASN A 130 16.32 -4.46 -20.74
CA ASN A 130 17.29 -5.52 -21.06
C ASN A 130 18.63 -5.36 -20.32
N ILE A 131 18.64 -4.75 -19.15
CA ILE A 131 19.82 -4.68 -18.27
C ILE A 131 19.90 -6.00 -17.48
N LYS A 132 20.98 -6.74 -17.68
CA LYS A 132 21.12 -8.09 -17.11
C LYS A 132 21.65 -8.12 -15.69
N LYS A 133 22.50 -7.15 -15.31
CA LYS A 133 23.21 -7.12 -14.04
C LYS A 133 23.10 -5.75 -13.40
N VAL A 134 22.70 -5.71 -12.13
CA VAL A 134 22.54 -4.44 -11.40
C VAL A 134 23.24 -4.51 -10.06
N PHE A 135 24.22 -3.63 -9.84
CA PHE A 135 24.79 -3.42 -8.52
C PHE A 135 23.83 -2.60 -7.66
N VAL A 136 23.53 -3.11 -6.49
CA VAL A 136 22.66 -2.48 -5.50
C VAL A 136 23.33 -2.41 -4.14
N PRO A 137 22.90 -1.51 -3.24
CA PRO A 137 23.38 -1.55 -1.86
C PRO A 137 23.08 -2.91 -1.21
N PHE A 138 24.02 -3.44 -0.46
CA PHE A 138 23.91 -4.75 0.20
C PHE A 138 22.60 -4.89 1.01
N GLN A 139 22.15 -3.81 1.62
CA GLN A 139 20.91 -3.79 2.43
C GLN A 139 19.62 -3.89 1.59
N ASN A 140 19.69 -3.63 0.28
CA ASN A 140 18.58 -3.74 -0.66
C ASN A 140 18.61 -5.02 -1.52
N ALA A 141 19.58 -5.90 -1.31
CA ALA A 141 19.79 -7.08 -2.14
C ALA A 141 18.55 -7.96 -2.28
N TYR A 142 17.90 -8.26 -1.16
CA TYR A 142 16.70 -9.11 -1.14
C TYR A 142 15.50 -8.44 -1.83
N GLU A 143 15.38 -7.11 -1.72
CA GLU A 143 14.30 -6.35 -2.36
C GLU A 143 14.29 -6.50 -3.88
N GLY A 144 15.46 -6.50 -4.50
CA GLY A 144 15.62 -6.65 -5.95
C GLY A 144 15.55 -8.10 -6.44
N SER A 145 15.84 -9.08 -5.58
CA SER A 145 16.02 -10.49 -5.98
C SER A 145 14.72 -11.17 -6.50
N VAL A 146 13.57 -10.54 -6.28
CA VAL A 146 12.24 -11.05 -6.68
C VAL A 146 12.01 -10.98 -8.18
N VAL A 147 12.83 -10.22 -8.89
CA VAL A 147 12.66 -9.97 -10.33
C VAL A 147 13.49 -10.95 -11.13
N ASP A 148 12.82 -11.92 -11.76
CA ASP A 148 13.49 -12.89 -12.61
C ASP A 148 14.11 -12.24 -13.86
N GLY A 149 15.28 -12.73 -14.25
CA GLY A 149 16.00 -12.31 -15.45
C GLY A 149 16.95 -11.13 -15.26
N VAL A 150 17.14 -10.66 -14.02
CA VAL A 150 18.13 -9.65 -13.64
C VAL A 150 18.98 -10.17 -12.50
N ASP A 151 20.30 -10.21 -12.68
CA ASP A 151 21.24 -10.54 -11.63
C ASP A 151 21.45 -9.36 -10.69
N VAL A 152 20.96 -9.46 -9.47
CA VAL A 152 21.09 -8.44 -8.43
C VAL A 152 22.38 -8.69 -7.65
N LEU A 153 23.35 -7.78 -7.78
CA LEU A 153 24.69 -7.88 -7.21
C LEU A 153 24.82 -6.98 -5.97
N PRO A 154 24.79 -7.55 -4.75
CA PRO A 154 24.86 -6.77 -3.51
C PRO A 154 26.27 -6.28 -3.23
N ALA A 155 26.48 -4.99 -3.16
CA ALA A 155 27.76 -4.40 -2.84
C ALA A 155 27.71 -3.60 -1.53
N LYS A 156 28.74 -3.78 -0.67
CA LYS A 156 28.89 -3.03 0.58
C LYS A 156 29.66 -1.73 0.36
N ASN A 157 30.61 -1.74 -0.54
CA ASN A 157 31.48 -0.62 -0.82
C ASN A 157 31.95 -0.63 -2.29
N VAL A 158 32.54 0.47 -2.74
CA VAL A 158 33.00 0.62 -4.12
C VAL A 158 34.15 -0.31 -4.46
N MET A 159 34.96 -0.73 -3.48
CA MET A 159 36.09 -1.64 -3.72
C MET A 159 35.60 -3.06 -4.03
N ASP A 160 34.50 -3.52 -3.41
CA ASP A 160 33.85 -4.79 -3.77
C ASP A 160 33.36 -4.76 -5.23
N VAL A 161 32.76 -3.64 -5.67
CA VAL A 161 32.34 -3.44 -7.06
C VAL A 161 33.50 -3.51 -8.02
N LEU A 162 34.59 -2.81 -7.71
CA LEU A 162 35.81 -2.80 -8.54
C LEU A 162 36.46 -4.18 -8.61
N ALA A 163 36.56 -4.89 -7.48
CA ALA A 163 37.10 -6.25 -7.42
C ALA A 163 36.29 -7.23 -8.27
N HIS A 164 34.94 -7.11 -8.24
CA HIS A 164 34.07 -7.91 -9.10
C HIS A 164 34.29 -7.60 -10.59
N ILE A 165 34.30 -6.30 -10.96
CA ILE A 165 34.52 -5.88 -12.35
C ILE A 165 35.87 -6.40 -12.89
N LYS A 166 36.94 -6.38 -12.09
CA LYS A 166 38.25 -6.89 -12.46
C LYS A 166 38.38 -8.42 -12.42
N GLY A 167 37.36 -9.13 -11.95
CA GLY A 167 37.37 -10.58 -11.80
C GLY A 167 38.20 -11.07 -10.61
N GLU A 168 38.64 -10.19 -9.72
CA GLU A 168 39.41 -10.51 -8.52
C GLU A 168 38.55 -11.18 -7.44
N LYS A 169 37.27 -10.77 -7.33
CA LYS A 169 36.30 -11.30 -6.38
C LYS A 169 34.91 -11.28 -7.00
N VAL A 170 34.29 -12.43 -7.18
CA VAL A 170 32.95 -12.52 -7.72
C VAL A 170 31.90 -12.24 -6.62
N ILE A 171 31.03 -11.29 -6.86
CA ILE A 171 29.83 -11.08 -6.04
C ILE A 171 28.74 -11.97 -6.62
N GLU A 172 28.23 -12.89 -5.83
CA GLU A 172 27.10 -13.76 -6.23
C GLU A 172 25.79 -12.99 -6.24
N SER A 173 24.95 -13.27 -7.24
CA SER A 173 23.60 -12.68 -7.29
C SER A 173 22.72 -13.29 -6.20
N VAL A 174 21.93 -12.44 -5.55
CA VAL A 174 20.94 -12.91 -4.58
C VAL A 174 19.71 -13.43 -5.34
N LYS A 175 19.31 -14.67 -5.02
CA LYS A 175 18.11 -15.29 -5.55
C LYS A 175 16.99 -15.23 -4.51
N TYR A 176 15.78 -15.01 -4.99
CA TYR A 176 14.59 -15.09 -4.15
C TYR A 176 14.25 -16.57 -3.89
N ASP A 177 14.02 -16.88 -2.63
CA ASP A 177 13.60 -18.20 -2.21
C ASP A 177 12.11 -18.14 -1.84
N PHE A 178 11.26 -18.74 -2.68
CA PHE A 178 9.82 -18.81 -2.47
C PHE A 178 9.45 -19.71 -1.28
N ASP A 179 10.28 -20.70 -0.94
CA ASP A 179 10.01 -21.68 0.11
C ASP A 179 10.40 -21.18 1.51
N ALA A 180 11.23 -20.14 1.58
CA ALA A 180 11.66 -19.53 2.84
C ALA A 180 10.65 -18.51 3.43
N GLU A 181 9.44 -18.42 2.88
CA GLU A 181 8.41 -17.51 3.41
C GLU A 181 7.89 -18.01 4.77
N GLU A 182 8.21 -17.26 5.82
CA GLU A 182 7.67 -17.54 7.16
C GLU A 182 6.14 -17.40 7.17
N GLU A 183 5.47 -18.40 7.74
CA GLU A 183 4.03 -18.32 8.05
C GLU A 183 3.73 -17.02 8.82
N THR A 184 2.65 -16.37 8.43
CA THR A 184 2.21 -15.13 9.06
C THR A 184 1.69 -15.42 10.46
N LYS A 185 2.51 -15.21 11.49
CA LYS A 185 2.07 -15.32 12.89
C LYS A 185 1.52 -13.98 13.37
N TYR A 186 0.33 -14.00 13.93
CA TYR A 186 -0.30 -12.87 14.62
C TYR A 186 -0.33 -13.15 16.12
N ASN A 187 -0.13 -12.10 16.94
CA ASN A 187 -0.18 -12.20 18.40
C ASN A 187 -1.60 -11.92 18.94
N VAL A 188 -2.60 -11.87 18.10
CA VAL A 188 -4.00 -11.59 18.41
C VAL A 188 -4.90 -12.55 17.64
N ASP A 189 -6.04 -12.91 18.22
CA ASP A 189 -7.01 -13.82 17.63
C ASP A 189 -8.44 -13.32 17.87
N PHE A 190 -9.40 -13.67 16.96
CA PHE A 190 -10.82 -13.34 17.13
C PHE A 190 -11.43 -14.03 18.36
N SER A 191 -10.89 -15.16 18.80
CA SER A 191 -11.31 -15.85 20.03
C SER A 191 -11.10 -15.00 21.29
N ASP A 192 -10.19 -14.02 21.26
CA ASP A 192 -10.00 -13.10 22.41
C ASP A 192 -11.18 -12.14 22.59
N VAL A 193 -12.05 -11.98 21.58
CA VAL A 193 -13.20 -11.07 21.63
C VAL A 193 -14.41 -11.85 22.12
N LYS A 194 -14.90 -11.50 23.30
CA LYS A 194 -16.10 -12.09 23.89
C LYS A 194 -17.36 -11.43 23.31
N GLY A 195 -18.40 -12.22 23.03
CA GLY A 195 -19.62 -11.74 22.39
C GLY A 195 -19.39 -11.12 21.03
N GLN A 196 -20.14 -10.06 20.69
CA GLN A 196 -19.99 -9.23 19.47
C GLN A 196 -20.22 -10.00 18.15
N ASP A 197 -21.12 -10.98 18.13
CA ASP A 197 -21.31 -11.88 16.99
C ASP A 197 -21.70 -11.15 15.70
N GLN A 198 -22.56 -10.12 15.79
CA GLN A 198 -22.89 -9.28 14.64
C GLN A 198 -21.70 -8.53 14.08
N ALA A 199 -20.85 -7.96 14.95
CA ALA A 199 -19.66 -7.25 14.50
C ALA A 199 -18.60 -8.20 13.93
N LYS A 200 -18.42 -9.39 14.52
CA LYS A 200 -17.54 -10.44 13.98
C LYS A 200 -18.03 -10.89 12.61
N ARG A 201 -19.35 -11.14 12.45
CA ARG A 201 -19.94 -11.52 11.18
C ARG A 201 -19.79 -10.43 10.12
N ALA A 202 -20.03 -9.16 10.48
CA ALA A 202 -19.80 -8.01 9.60
C ALA A 202 -18.34 -7.95 9.11
N LEU A 203 -17.36 -8.18 9.99
CA LEU A 203 -15.94 -8.18 9.64
C LEU A 203 -15.54 -9.41 8.80
N GLU A 204 -16.16 -10.57 9.02
CA GLU A 204 -16.00 -11.75 8.17
C GLU A 204 -16.47 -11.46 6.73
N ILE A 205 -17.67 -10.90 6.57
CA ILE A 205 -18.20 -10.52 5.26
C ILE A 205 -17.32 -9.45 4.61
N ALA A 206 -16.91 -8.44 5.39
CA ALA A 206 -16.01 -7.40 4.93
C ALA A 206 -14.67 -7.97 4.43
N ALA A 207 -14.07 -8.91 5.16
CA ALA A 207 -12.83 -9.59 4.77
C ALA A 207 -13.01 -10.44 3.50
N ALA A 208 -14.13 -11.17 3.40
CA ALA A 208 -14.42 -12.02 2.26
C ALA A 208 -14.65 -11.23 0.97
N GLY A 209 -15.39 -10.12 1.03
CA GLY A 209 -15.74 -9.31 -0.15
C GLY A 209 -14.87 -8.10 -0.39
N GLY A 210 -14.00 -7.71 0.54
CA GLY A 210 -13.24 -6.46 0.47
C GLY A 210 -14.07 -5.22 0.74
N HIS A 211 -15.18 -5.36 1.52
CA HIS A 211 -16.13 -4.28 1.78
C HIS A 211 -15.64 -3.30 2.84
N ASN A 212 -15.94 -2.02 2.65
CA ASN A 212 -15.71 -0.98 3.64
C ASN A 212 -16.70 -1.11 4.81
N CYS A 213 -16.22 -0.93 6.04
CA CYS A 213 -17.02 -1.16 7.25
C CYS A 213 -16.96 0.03 8.21
N LEU A 214 -18.10 0.40 8.78
CA LEU A 214 -18.23 1.40 9.84
C LEU A 214 -18.75 0.72 11.12
N LEU A 215 -17.93 0.77 12.17
CA LEU A 215 -18.23 0.27 13.50
C LEU A 215 -18.77 1.41 14.36
N ILE A 216 -20.02 1.32 14.83
CA ILE A 216 -20.66 2.34 15.66
C ILE A 216 -20.94 1.74 17.03
N GLY A 217 -20.52 2.39 18.10
CA GLY A 217 -20.81 1.88 19.46
C GLY A 217 -20.24 2.78 20.55
N PRO A 218 -20.65 2.56 21.82
CA PRO A 218 -20.19 3.37 22.93
C PRO A 218 -18.68 3.24 23.18
N PRO A 219 -18.07 4.17 23.94
CA PRO A 219 -16.69 4.02 24.38
C PRO A 219 -16.51 2.70 25.14
N GLY A 220 -15.39 2.00 24.87
CA GLY A 220 -15.07 0.73 25.53
C GLY A 220 -15.82 -0.50 24.98
N SER A 221 -16.64 -0.41 23.92
CA SER A 221 -17.32 -1.55 23.32
C SER A 221 -16.44 -2.51 22.50
N GLY A 222 -15.14 -2.25 22.38
CA GLY A 222 -14.22 -3.16 21.68
C GLY A 222 -14.02 -2.90 20.19
N LYS A 223 -14.51 -1.79 19.62
CA LYS A 223 -14.38 -1.45 18.17
C LYS A 223 -12.95 -1.53 17.66
N SER A 224 -12.02 -0.86 18.32
CA SER A 224 -10.58 -0.86 17.95
C SER A 224 -9.94 -2.23 18.16
N MET A 225 -10.43 -3.02 19.13
CA MET A 225 -9.98 -4.39 19.39
C MET A 225 -10.39 -5.33 18.23
N LEU A 226 -11.63 -5.23 17.77
CA LEU A 226 -12.16 -5.96 16.62
C LEU A 226 -11.38 -5.60 15.34
N ALA A 227 -11.22 -4.30 15.05
CA ALA A 227 -10.52 -3.83 13.86
C ALA A 227 -9.06 -4.32 13.80
N LYS A 228 -8.34 -4.32 14.93
CA LYS A 228 -6.94 -4.81 15.00
C LYS A 228 -6.80 -6.31 14.76
N ARG A 229 -7.88 -7.09 14.90
CA ARG A 229 -7.88 -8.53 14.61
C ARG A 229 -8.24 -8.86 13.15
N LEU A 230 -8.80 -7.91 12.43
CA LEU A 230 -9.18 -8.11 11.02
C LEU A 230 -8.04 -8.69 10.14
N PRO A 231 -6.77 -8.26 10.28
CA PRO A 231 -5.67 -8.86 9.50
C PRO A 231 -5.53 -10.39 9.66
N THR A 232 -6.00 -10.96 10.78
CA THR A 232 -5.89 -12.41 11.05
C THR A 232 -6.85 -13.27 10.23
N ILE A 233 -7.89 -12.65 9.67
CA ILE A 233 -8.92 -13.34 8.87
C ILE A 233 -8.91 -12.91 7.38
N LEU A 234 -8.07 -11.92 7.00
CA LEU A 234 -7.94 -11.52 5.61
C LEU A 234 -7.32 -12.65 4.77
N PRO A 235 -7.72 -12.81 3.51
CA PRO A 235 -7.08 -13.74 2.59
C PRO A 235 -5.63 -13.30 2.32
N ASP A 236 -4.75 -14.28 2.08
CA ASP A 236 -3.36 -13.97 1.76
C ASP A 236 -3.26 -13.19 0.44
N MET A 237 -2.20 -12.39 0.31
CA MET A 237 -1.94 -11.66 -0.94
C MET A 237 -1.45 -12.62 -2.01
N THR A 238 -1.91 -12.43 -3.25
CA THR A 238 -1.30 -13.06 -4.43
C THR A 238 0.11 -12.52 -4.63
N PHE A 239 0.90 -13.16 -5.48
CA PHE A 239 2.25 -12.68 -5.79
C PHE A 239 2.21 -11.27 -6.41
N GLU A 240 1.27 -11.02 -7.29
CA GLU A 240 1.05 -9.72 -7.93
C GLU A 240 0.69 -8.64 -6.90
N GLU A 241 -0.24 -8.95 -5.97
CA GLU A 241 -0.60 -8.04 -4.87
C GLU A 241 0.60 -7.72 -3.97
N ARG A 242 1.44 -8.74 -3.66
CA ARG A 242 2.67 -8.56 -2.87
C ARG A 242 3.67 -7.66 -3.60
N LEU A 243 3.85 -7.88 -4.89
CA LEU A 243 4.77 -7.11 -5.72
C LEU A 243 4.33 -5.63 -5.81
N GLU A 244 3.04 -5.39 -6.08
CA GLU A 244 2.48 -4.04 -6.18
C GLU A 244 2.57 -3.30 -4.84
N THR A 245 2.20 -3.96 -3.74
CA THR A 245 2.33 -3.42 -2.39
C THR A 245 3.79 -3.11 -2.05
N SER A 246 4.71 -4.02 -2.40
CA SER A 246 6.14 -3.85 -2.13
C SER A 246 6.74 -2.71 -2.94
N LYS A 247 6.29 -2.43 -4.16
CA LYS A 247 6.69 -1.22 -4.91
C LYS A 247 6.41 0.06 -4.12
N VAL A 248 5.22 0.19 -3.55
CA VAL A 248 4.84 1.35 -2.73
C VAL A 248 5.75 1.47 -1.51
N TYR A 249 6.00 0.35 -0.81
CA TYR A 249 6.87 0.31 0.36
C TYR A 249 8.34 0.59 0.02
N SER A 250 8.81 0.12 -1.13
CA SER A 250 10.15 0.39 -1.66
C SER A 250 10.39 1.89 -1.85
N ILE A 251 9.48 2.57 -2.55
CA ILE A 251 9.53 4.02 -2.79
C ILE A 251 9.46 4.81 -1.49
N ALA A 252 8.64 4.36 -0.55
CA ALA A 252 8.57 4.95 0.78
C ALA A 252 9.82 4.67 1.65
N GLY A 253 10.73 3.78 1.21
CA GLY A 253 11.91 3.35 1.98
C GLY A 253 11.53 2.50 3.20
N LYS A 254 10.36 1.84 3.18
CA LYS A 254 9.78 1.11 4.31
C LYS A 254 9.84 -0.42 4.19
N ILE A 255 10.54 -0.97 3.19
CA ILE A 255 10.79 -2.41 3.15
C ILE A 255 11.75 -2.78 4.29
N PRO A 256 11.38 -3.74 5.17
CA PRO A 256 12.25 -4.19 6.24
C PRO A 256 13.57 -4.77 5.70
N SER A 257 14.68 -4.51 6.37
CA SER A 257 15.97 -5.08 5.99
C SER A 257 15.92 -6.61 6.04
N GLY A 258 16.48 -7.26 5.03
CA GLY A 258 16.50 -8.72 4.92
C GLY A 258 15.20 -9.36 4.43
N LYS A 259 14.19 -8.57 4.07
CA LYS A 259 12.97 -9.05 3.44
C LYS A 259 12.89 -8.62 1.98
N SER A 260 12.37 -9.50 1.14
CA SER A 260 12.23 -9.26 -0.31
C SER A 260 10.92 -8.53 -0.62
N LEU A 261 9.83 -8.99 -0.06
CA LEU A 261 8.48 -8.47 -0.30
C LEU A 261 7.74 -8.19 1.02
N VAL A 262 6.70 -7.39 0.91
CA VAL A 262 5.66 -7.25 1.93
C VAL A 262 4.74 -8.46 1.78
N THR A 263 4.81 -9.42 2.71
CA THR A 263 4.05 -10.67 2.67
C THR A 263 2.69 -10.57 3.37
N LYS A 264 2.56 -9.67 4.36
CA LYS A 264 1.33 -9.43 5.12
C LYS A 264 0.55 -8.28 4.53
N ARG A 265 -0.79 -8.43 4.48
CA ARG A 265 -1.66 -7.29 4.12
C ARG A 265 -1.40 -6.13 5.09
N PRO A 266 -1.09 -4.94 4.59
CA PRO A 266 -0.84 -3.78 5.44
C PRO A 266 -2.05 -3.45 6.31
N PHE A 267 -1.81 -3.11 7.57
CA PHE A 267 -2.79 -2.53 8.47
C PHE A 267 -2.28 -1.17 8.92
N ARG A 268 -2.91 -0.10 8.42
CA ARG A 268 -2.51 1.28 8.73
C ARG A 268 -3.56 1.93 9.62
N SER A 269 -3.13 2.49 10.73
CA SER A 269 -4.00 3.14 11.70
C SER A 269 -3.43 4.51 12.07
N PRO A 270 -3.61 5.52 11.21
CA PRO A 270 -3.16 6.86 11.53
C PRO A 270 -3.99 7.47 12.66
N HIS A 271 -3.35 8.29 13.48
CA HIS A 271 -4.05 9.03 14.53
C HIS A 271 -4.97 10.09 13.91
N HIS A 272 -6.09 10.43 14.55
CA HIS A 272 -7.07 11.40 14.03
C HIS A 272 -6.50 12.81 13.78
N THR A 273 -5.36 13.17 14.38
CA THR A 273 -4.66 14.43 14.14
C THR A 273 -3.80 14.44 12.88
N VAL A 274 -3.78 13.36 12.12
CA VAL A 274 -3.00 13.26 10.88
C VAL A 274 -3.47 14.30 9.86
N SER A 275 -2.54 14.97 9.18
CA SER A 275 -2.87 15.91 8.12
C SER A 275 -3.34 15.19 6.83
N ALA A 276 -4.15 15.86 6.02
CA ALA A 276 -4.54 15.34 4.70
C ALA A 276 -3.31 15.00 3.83
N GLN A 277 -2.25 15.81 3.90
CA GLN A 277 -1.01 15.55 3.18
C GLN A 277 -0.28 14.28 3.66
N ALA A 278 -0.28 13.99 4.95
CA ALA A 278 0.32 12.75 5.46
C ALA A 278 -0.51 11.52 5.04
N LEU A 279 -1.84 11.67 4.87
CA LEU A 279 -2.70 10.61 4.35
C LEU A 279 -2.47 10.37 2.85
N THR A 280 -2.51 11.41 2.03
CA THR A 280 -2.42 11.27 0.56
C THR A 280 -0.98 11.15 0.07
N GLY A 281 -0.04 11.64 0.84
CA GLY A 281 1.34 11.79 0.40
C GLY A 281 1.64 13.19 -0.15
N GLY A 282 2.89 13.42 -0.50
CA GLY A 282 3.36 14.70 -1.00
C GLY A 282 4.76 15.03 -0.53
N GLY A 283 5.03 16.32 -0.41
CA GLY A 283 6.37 16.88 -0.15
C GLY A 283 6.94 17.53 -1.40
N ALA A 284 8.16 18.05 -1.33
CA ALA A 284 8.89 18.61 -2.48
C ALA A 284 9.17 17.49 -3.51
N ASN A 285 9.54 16.31 -3.00
CA ASN A 285 9.65 15.06 -3.74
C ASN A 285 8.48 14.17 -3.28
N PRO A 286 7.41 14.07 -4.06
CA PRO A 286 6.20 13.39 -3.62
C PRO A 286 6.46 11.92 -3.26
N LYS A 287 6.10 11.55 -2.03
CA LYS A 287 6.15 10.17 -1.53
C LYS A 287 4.74 9.68 -1.23
N PRO A 288 4.50 8.35 -1.32
CA PRO A 288 3.21 7.78 -0.97
C PRO A 288 2.87 8.04 0.51
N GLY A 289 1.59 8.41 0.77
CA GLY A 289 1.05 8.63 2.11
C GLY A 289 0.50 7.35 2.75
N GLU A 290 -0.14 7.51 3.93
CA GLU A 290 -0.69 6.39 4.69
C GLU A 290 -1.76 5.61 3.91
N ILE A 291 -2.54 6.28 3.04
CA ILE A 291 -3.55 5.63 2.19
C ILE A 291 -2.87 4.67 1.21
N SER A 292 -1.83 5.11 0.50
CA SER A 292 -1.08 4.24 -0.43
C SER A 292 -0.28 3.16 0.31
N LEU A 293 0.20 3.44 1.53
CA LEU A 293 0.82 2.42 2.39
C LEU A 293 -0.17 1.36 2.91
N ALA A 294 -1.48 1.63 2.85
CA ALA A 294 -2.53 0.66 3.14
C ALA A 294 -2.97 -0.14 1.89
N HIS A 295 -2.33 0.06 0.75
CA HIS A 295 -2.67 -0.62 -0.51
C HIS A 295 -2.70 -2.14 -0.34
N ASN A 296 -3.73 -2.79 -0.90
CA ASN A 296 -4.06 -4.20 -0.73
C ASN A 296 -4.23 -4.65 0.73
N GLY A 297 -4.55 -3.72 1.62
CA GLY A 297 -4.69 -3.93 3.05
C GLY A 297 -5.82 -3.11 3.65
N VAL A 298 -5.68 -2.79 4.94
CA VAL A 298 -6.69 -2.11 5.74
C VAL A 298 -6.22 -0.72 6.15
N MET A 299 -7.07 0.28 5.90
CA MET A 299 -6.99 1.59 6.51
C MET A 299 -7.98 1.66 7.67
N PHE A 300 -7.48 1.62 8.90
CA PHE A 300 -8.30 1.76 10.09
C PHE A 300 -8.30 3.20 10.59
N MET A 301 -9.48 3.80 10.67
CA MET A 301 -9.67 5.17 11.17
C MET A 301 -10.53 5.13 12.43
N ASP A 302 -9.86 5.16 13.59
CA ASP A 302 -10.53 5.24 14.88
C ASP A 302 -10.96 6.68 15.17
N GLU A 303 -12.06 6.86 15.91
CA GLU A 303 -12.66 8.18 16.16
C GLU A 303 -12.92 8.96 14.86
N PHE A 304 -13.46 8.29 13.83
CA PHE A 304 -13.60 8.80 12.47
C PHE A 304 -14.18 10.23 12.37
N PRO A 305 -15.20 10.65 13.14
CA PRO A 305 -15.70 12.03 13.10
C PRO A 305 -14.68 13.09 13.54
N GLU A 306 -13.65 12.70 14.33
CA GLU A 306 -12.68 13.65 14.88
C GLU A 306 -11.52 13.98 13.92
N PHE A 307 -11.37 13.21 12.83
CA PHE A 307 -10.43 13.59 11.77
C PHE A 307 -10.82 14.92 11.14
N ASP A 308 -9.82 15.71 10.74
CA ASP A 308 -10.05 16.93 9.97
C ASP A 308 -10.89 16.66 8.72
N ARG A 309 -11.74 17.61 8.36
CA ARG A 309 -12.64 17.48 7.20
C ARG A 309 -11.88 17.18 5.91
N ARG A 310 -10.74 17.87 5.68
CA ARG A 310 -9.93 17.67 4.47
C ARG A 310 -9.31 16.28 4.45
N ALA A 311 -8.90 15.78 5.62
CA ALA A 311 -8.36 14.43 5.76
C ALA A 311 -9.40 13.36 5.39
N LYS A 312 -10.64 13.49 5.88
CA LYS A 312 -11.75 12.60 5.52
C LYS A 312 -12.10 12.67 4.03
N GLU A 313 -12.26 13.89 3.49
CA GLU A 313 -12.60 14.07 2.07
C GLU A 313 -11.53 13.52 1.12
N SER A 314 -10.26 13.47 1.56
CA SER A 314 -9.18 12.87 0.75
C SER A 314 -9.30 11.37 0.53
N LEU A 315 -10.16 10.67 1.30
CA LEU A 315 -10.47 9.26 1.10
C LEU A 315 -11.40 8.99 -0.09
N ARG A 316 -12.10 10.02 -0.61
CA ARG A 316 -13.13 9.82 -1.65
C ARG A 316 -12.57 9.21 -2.93
N GLN A 317 -11.46 9.74 -3.43
CA GLN A 317 -10.81 9.23 -4.63
C GLN A 317 -10.25 7.80 -4.42
N PRO A 318 -9.48 7.52 -3.36
CA PRO A 318 -9.01 6.15 -3.07
C PRO A 318 -10.12 5.10 -2.99
N LEU A 319 -11.24 5.44 -2.35
CA LEU A 319 -12.35 4.49 -2.19
C LEU A 319 -13.16 4.27 -3.48
N GLU A 320 -13.10 5.21 -4.44
CA GLU A 320 -13.81 5.12 -5.72
C GLU A 320 -12.91 4.56 -6.82
N ASP A 321 -11.74 5.17 -6.99
CA ASP A 321 -10.84 4.90 -8.13
C ASP A 321 -9.70 3.91 -7.77
N GLY A 322 -9.49 3.61 -6.48
CA GLY A 322 -8.36 2.78 -6.02
C GLY A 322 -6.99 3.43 -6.19
N VAL A 323 -6.94 4.75 -6.37
CA VAL A 323 -5.70 5.52 -6.55
C VAL A 323 -5.71 6.82 -5.77
N VAL A 324 -4.53 7.33 -5.45
CA VAL A 324 -4.30 8.69 -4.93
C VAL A 324 -3.48 9.47 -5.93
N THR A 325 -3.99 10.62 -6.37
CA THR A 325 -3.27 11.52 -7.26
C THR A 325 -2.75 12.72 -6.49
N VAL A 326 -1.43 12.95 -6.56
CA VAL A 326 -0.72 14.05 -5.91
C VAL A 326 -0.15 14.97 -6.98
N SER A 327 -0.73 16.17 -7.13
CA SER A 327 -0.23 17.19 -8.07
C SER A 327 0.64 18.20 -7.32
N ARG A 328 1.82 18.48 -7.83
CA ARG A 328 2.81 19.42 -7.33
C ARG A 328 3.48 20.14 -8.49
N ALA A 329 4.26 21.18 -8.21
CA ALA A 329 5.04 21.89 -9.23
C ALA A 329 6.01 20.96 -10.00
N ALA A 330 6.46 19.87 -9.36
CA ALA A 330 7.32 18.86 -9.98
C ALA A 330 6.59 17.89 -10.93
N GLY A 331 5.25 17.87 -10.92
CA GLY A 331 4.43 16.99 -11.75
C GLY A 331 3.23 16.42 -11.00
N THR A 332 2.49 15.58 -11.71
CA THR A 332 1.36 14.81 -11.16
C THR A 332 1.77 13.34 -11.02
N PHE A 333 1.64 12.82 -9.81
CA PHE A 333 2.03 11.45 -9.46
C PHE A 333 0.81 10.69 -8.95
N THR A 334 0.62 9.47 -9.47
CA THR A 334 -0.48 8.60 -9.06
C THR A 334 0.08 7.39 -8.33
N TYR A 335 -0.45 7.11 -7.14
CA TYR A 335 -0.09 5.96 -6.33
C TYR A 335 -1.28 5.01 -6.18
N PRO A 336 -1.10 3.70 -6.26
CA PRO A 336 -2.17 2.75 -6.03
C PRO A 336 -2.62 2.83 -4.56
N SER A 337 -3.92 2.68 -4.35
CA SER A 337 -4.56 2.78 -3.04
C SER A 337 -5.83 1.94 -2.95
N SER A 338 -5.78 0.72 -3.47
CA SER A 338 -6.85 -0.25 -3.29
C SER A 338 -6.91 -0.68 -1.83
N ILE A 339 -7.66 0.07 -1.03
CA ILE A 339 -7.78 -0.11 0.42
C ILE A 339 -9.13 -0.67 0.81
N MET A 340 -9.19 -1.35 1.94
CA MET A 340 -10.40 -1.63 2.70
C MET A 340 -10.46 -0.64 3.87
N LEU A 341 -11.44 0.25 3.85
CA LEU A 341 -11.66 1.21 4.94
C LEU A 341 -12.43 0.53 6.06
N VAL A 342 -11.86 0.55 7.26
CA VAL A 342 -12.58 0.25 8.50
C VAL A 342 -12.57 1.50 9.35
N ALA A 343 -13.73 2.09 9.57
CA ALA A 343 -13.89 3.27 10.40
C ALA A 343 -14.58 2.90 11.71
N ALA A 344 -14.23 3.57 12.80
CA ALA A 344 -14.90 3.41 14.07
C ALA A 344 -15.35 4.76 14.62
N MET A 345 -16.57 4.83 15.15
CA MET A 345 -17.10 6.05 15.75
C MET A 345 -18.02 5.76 16.94
N ASN A 346 -18.22 6.76 17.76
CA ASN A 346 -19.25 6.75 18.77
C ASN A 346 -20.60 7.20 18.16
N PRO A 347 -21.75 6.82 18.73
CA PRO A 347 -23.06 7.20 18.18
C PRO A 347 -23.42 8.68 18.38
N CYS A 348 -22.73 9.37 19.30
CA CYS A 348 -22.92 10.78 19.61
C CYS A 348 -21.70 11.32 20.39
N PRO A 349 -21.60 12.64 20.70
CA PRO A 349 -20.46 13.21 21.43
C PRO A 349 -20.20 12.58 22.80
N CYS A 350 -21.26 12.25 23.59
CA CYS A 350 -21.09 11.57 24.88
C CYS A 350 -20.88 10.05 24.74
N GLY A 351 -21.17 9.46 23.55
CA GLY A 351 -20.99 8.04 23.29
C GLY A 351 -22.16 7.13 23.70
N TYR A 352 -23.23 7.66 24.34
CA TYR A 352 -24.26 6.83 24.96
C TYR A 352 -25.63 6.90 24.27
N PHE A 353 -25.73 7.42 23.07
CA PHE A 353 -27.00 7.38 22.31
C PHE A 353 -27.34 5.93 21.94
N GLY A 354 -28.55 5.48 22.34
CA GLY A 354 -28.99 4.09 22.15
C GLY A 354 -28.41 3.08 23.16
N HIS A 355 -27.67 3.54 24.18
CA HIS A 355 -27.10 2.63 25.19
C HIS A 355 -28.18 2.07 26.12
N PRO A 356 -28.22 0.74 26.39
CA PRO A 356 -29.30 0.11 27.14
C PRO A 356 -29.41 0.58 28.61
N THR A 357 -28.30 0.90 29.25
CA THR A 357 -28.26 1.23 30.69
C THR A 357 -27.82 2.66 31.01
N ARG A 358 -27.20 3.37 30.06
CA ARG A 358 -26.71 4.75 30.27
C ARG A 358 -27.48 5.74 29.40
N GLN A 359 -28.00 6.78 30.00
CA GLN A 359 -28.75 7.80 29.29
C GLN A 359 -27.84 8.78 28.55
N CYS A 360 -28.14 9.03 27.28
CA CYS A 360 -27.45 10.06 26.49
C CYS A 360 -27.83 11.47 26.97
N THR A 361 -26.81 12.30 27.22
CA THR A 361 -26.99 13.69 27.68
C THR A 361 -26.92 14.73 26.57
N CYS A 362 -26.70 14.30 25.29
CA CYS A 362 -26.56 15.20 24.17
C CYS A 362 -27.89 15.76 23.70
N SER A 363 -27.95 17.06 23.43
CA SER A 363 -29.09 17.67 22.74
C SER A 363 -29.22 17.13 21.31
N PRO A 364 -30.45 17.14 20.70
CA PRO A 364 -30.66 16.74 19.31
C PRO A 364 -29.68 17.48 18.35
N ALA A 365 -29.54 18.78 18.51
CA ALA A 365 -28.62 19.59 17.70
C ALA A 365 -27.14 19.20 17.85
N ALA A 366 -26.72 18.76 19.04
CA ALA A 366 -25.35 18.30 19.27
C ALA A 366 -25.12 16.93 18.60
N LYS A 367 -26.09 16.03 18.63
CA LYS A 367 -26.04 14.73 17.95
C LYS A 367 -25.92 14.94 16.44
N LYS A 368 -26.81 15.74 15.86
CA LYS A 368 -26.80 16.03 14.41
C LYS A 368 -25.48 16.64 13.97
N ARG A 369 -24.98 17.66 14.66
CA ARG A 369 -23.67 18.26 14.34
C ARG A 369 -22.51 17.27 14.42
N TYR A 370 -22.57 16.27 15.29
CA TYR A 370 -21.54 15.24 15.39
C TYR A 370 -21.64 14.25 14.23
N GLN A 371 -22.83 13.81 13.88
CA GLN A 371 -23.11 12.92 12.76
C GLN A 371 -22.76 13.59 11.42
N ASP A 372 -23.09 14.88 11.25
CA ASP A 372 -22.75 15.68 10.06
C ASP A 372 -21.25 15.89 9.85
N LYS A 373 -20.40 15.56 10.84
CA LYS A 373 -18.95 15.52 10.64
C LYS A 373 -18.51 14.43 9.64
N VAL A 374 -19.34 13.42 9.42
CA VAL A 374 -19.14 12.41 8.37
C VAL A 374 -20.09 12.76 7.23
N SER A 375 -19.52 13.09 6.06
CA SER A 375 -20.33 13.54 4.92
C SER A 375 -21.10 12.37 4.28
N GLY A 376 -22.32 12.65 3.79
CA GLY A 376 -23.14 11.68 3.06
C GLY A 376 -22.36 10.95 1.95
N PRO A 377 -21.62 11.67 1.08
CA PRO A 377 -20.79 11.03 0.06
C PRO A 377 -19.72 10.05 0.58
N LEU A 378 -19.23 10.20 1.81
CA LEU A 378 -18.33 9.21 2.41
C LEU A 378 -19.09 8.01 2.95
N LEU A 379 -20.24 8.23 3.60
CA LEU A 379 -21.13 7.16 4.04
C LEU A 379 -21.58 6.30 2.85
N ASP A 380 -21.87 6.92 1.72
CA ASP A 380 -22.19 6.22 0.48
C ASP A 380 -21.05 5.32 -0.04
N ARG A 381 -19.83 5.43 0.47
CA ARG A 381 -18.69 4.58 0.10
C ARG A 381 -18.39 3.49 1.12
N ILE A 382 -19.12 3.49 2.23
CA ILE A 382 -19.03 2.43 3.24
C ILE A 382 -20.19 1.46 2.98
N ASP A 383 -19.90 0.16 2.89
CA ASP A 383 -20.86 -0.87 2.48
C ASP A 383 -21.60 -1.45 3.68
N ILE A 384 -20.90 -1.61 4.80
CA ILE A 384 -21.37 -2.27 6.01
C ILE A 384 -21.38 -1.27 7.15
N HIS A 385 -22.53 -1.06 7.76
CA HIS A 385 -22.69 -0.32 9.01
C HIS A 385 -23.13 -1.28 10.10
N VAL A 386 -22.34 -1.41 11.17
CA VAL A 386 -22.63 -2.36 12.25
C VAL A 386 -22.54 -1.72 13.62
N GLU A 387 -23.51 -2.01 14.47
CA GLU A 387 -23.51 -1.58 15.86
C GLU A 387 -22.68 -2.55 16.71
N VAL A 388 -21.74 -1.99 17.47
CA VAL A 388 -20.91 -2.73 18.43
C VAL A 388 -21.47 -2.46 19.81
N ALA A 389 -22.31 -3.37 20.32
CA ALA A 389 -22.97 -3.25 21.60
C ALA A 389 -21.94 -3.28 22.76
N PRO A 390 -22.26 -2.72 23.94
CA PRO A 390 -21.45 -2.94 25.14
C PRO A 390 -21.48 -4.43 25.51
N VAL A 391 -20.34 -4.98 25.90
CA VAL A 391 -20.25 -6.40 26.34
C VAL A 391 -20.88 -6.54 27.71
N GLU A 392 -21.75 -7.54 27.89
CA GLU A 392 -22.37 -7.82 29.19
C GLU A 392 -21.40 -8.58 30.11
N TYR A 393 -21.58 -8.40 31.42
CA TYR A 393 -20.74 -9.06 32.42
C TYR A 393 -20.74 -10.59 32.27
N ASN A 394 -21.89 -11.18 31.95
CA ASN A 394 -22.04 -12.62 31.75
C ASN A 394 -21.20 -13.13 30.58
N GLU A 395 -21.14 -12.35 29.47
CA GLU A 395 -20.32 -12.68 28.30
C GLU A 395 -18.81 -12.59 28.62
N LEU A 396 -18.41 -11.64 29.48
CA LEU A 396 -17.01 -11.51 29.91
C LEU A 396 -16.57 -12.64 30.81
N SER A 397 -17.47 -13.13 31.70
CA SER A 397 -17.20 -14.21 32.65
C SER A 397 -17.35 -15.61 32.05
N ASP A 398 -17.90 -15.73 30.86
CA ASP A 398 -18.04 -17.00 30.17
C ASP A 398 -16.65 -17.55 29.77
N ASN A 399 -16.36 -18.78 30.19
CA ASN A 399 -15.11 -19.47 29.86
C ASN A 399 -15.12 -20.07 28.45
N ASN A 400 -16.21 -19.93 27.69
CA ASN A 400 -16.22 -20.39 26.31
C ASN A 400 -15.22 -19.60 25.48
N GLU A 401 -14.29 -20.31 24.85
CA GLU A 401 -13.41 -19.73 23.84
C GLU A 401 -14.27 -19.27 22.65
N GLY A 402 -14.11 -18.03 22.22
CA GLY A 402 -14.71 -17.53 20.99
C GLY A 402 -14.20 -18.28 19.76
N GLU A 403 -14.85 -18.08 18.62
CA GLU A 403 -14.41 -18.68 17.36
C GLU A 403 -13.00 -18.21 16.98
N LYS A 404 -12.12 -19.14 16.59
CA LYS A 404 -10.71 -18.84 16.26
C LYS A 404 -10.60 -18.16 14.89
N SER A 405 -9.71 -17.19 14.78
CA SER A 405 -9.39 -16.52 13.52
C SER A 405 -9.12 -17.49 12.37
N ARG A 406 -8.47 -18.61 12.64
CA ARG A 406 -8.17 -19.65 11.65
C ARG A 406 -9.43 -20.23 10.99
N ASP A 407 -10.51 -20.40 11.74
CA ASP A 407 -11.71 -21.03 11.22
C ASP A 407 -12.54 -20.02 10.42
N ILE A 408 -12.61 -18.77 10.87
CA ILE A 408 -13.17 -17.65 10.09
C ILE A 408 -12.37 -17.49 8.78
N LYS A 409 -11.03 -17.47 8.85
CA LYS A 409 -10.16 -17.33 7.67
C LYS A 409 -10.42 -18.42 6.64
N LYS A 410 -10.65 -19.68 7.04
CA LYS A 410 -10.98 -20.76 6.10
C LYS A 410 -12.25 -20.49 5.30
N ARG A 411 -13.31 -19.90 5.92
CA ARG A 411 -14.54 -19.52 5.21
C ARG A 411 -14.28 -18.34 4.27
N VAL A 412 -13.54 -17.35 4.74
CA VAL A 412 -13.14 -16.19 3.93
C VAL A 412 -12.32 -16.62 2.71
N ASP A 413 -11.33 -17.51 2.89
CA ASP A 413 -10.48 -18.01 1.80
C ASP A 413 -11.30 -18.79 0.75
N LYS A 414 -12.28 -19.61 1.19
CA LYS A 414 -13.20 -20.31 0.28
C LYS A 414 -14.03 -19.34 -0.56
N ALA A 415 -14.65 -18.35 0.09
CA ALA A 415 -15.42 -17.33 -0.61
C ALA A 415 -14.54 -16.52 -1.59
N ARG A 416 -13.32 -16.19 -1.18
CA ARG A 416 -12.36 -15.48 -2.06
C ARG A 416 -11.93 -16.33 -3.25
N ALA A 417 -11.75 -17.63 -3.08
CA ALA A 417 -11.43 -18.54 -4.19
C ALA A 417 -12.55 -18.60 -5.23
N ILE A 418 -13.84 -18.54 -4.81
CA ILE A 418 -14.99 -18.43 -5.72
C ILE A 418 -14.92 -17.13 -6.50
N GLN A 419 -14.63 -16.01 -5.85
CA GLN A 419 -14.52 -14.68 -6.46
C GLN A 419 -13.36 -14.63 -7.46
N GLN A 420 -12.19 -15.18 -7.12
CA GLN A 420 -11.04 -15.25 -8.02
C GLN A 420 -11.35 -16.01 -9.30
N LYS A 421 -12.08 -17.13 -9.20
CA LYS A 421 -12.54 -17.89 -10.39
C LYS A 421 -13.53 -17.05 -11.22
N ARG A 422 -14.50 -16.38 -10.57
CA ARG A 422 -15.49 -15.53 -11.21
C ARG A 422 -14.86 -14.38 -11.99
N PHE A 423 -13.82 -13.78 -11.46
CA PHE A 423 -13.17 -12.59 -11.99
C PHE A 423 -11.87 -12.87 -12.76
N ALA A 424 -11.58 -14.13 -13.09
CA ALA A 424 -10.38 -14.49 -13.82
C ALA A 424 -10.26 -13.69 -15.13
N GLY A 425 -9.10 -13.05 -15.36
CA GLY A 425 -8.83 -12.25 -16.55
C GLY A 425 -9.42 -10.82 -16.54
N THR A 426 -10.12 -10.39 -15.47
CA THR A 426 -10.73 -9.04 -15.40
C THR A 426 -9.91 -8.02 -14.63
N GLY A 427 -8.89 -8.44 -13.88
CA GLY A 427 -8.13 -7.58 -12.97
C GLY A 427 -8.86 -7.23 -11.66
N ILE A 428 -10.08 -7.74 -11.45
CA ILE A 428 -10.87 -7.56 -10.22
C ILE A 428 -10.59 -8.72 -9.26
N THR A 429 -10.41 -8.41 -7.98
CA THR A 429 -10.01 -9.37 -6.96
C THR A 429 -11.12 -9.73 -5.96
N CYS A 430 -12.20 -8.95 -5.89
CA CYS A 430 -13.25 -9.13 -4.89
C CYS A 430 -14.58 -8.49 -5.29
N ASN A 431 -15.68 -8.93 -4.65
CA ASN A 431 -17.04 -8.50 -4.98
C ASN A 431 -17.27 -6.99 -4.79
N ALA A 432 -16.65 -6.36 -3.78
CA ALA A 432 -16.80 -4.92 -3.56
C ALA A 432 -16.32 -4.07 -4.75
N LYS A 433 -15.44 -4.61 -5.59
CA LYS A 433 -14.88 -3.92 -6.77
C LYS A 433 -15.62 -4.22 -8.07
N MET A 434 -16.70 -5.00 -8.06
CA MET A 434 -17.50 -5.25 -9.26
C MET A 434 -17.97 -3.94 -9.89
N THR A 435 -17.90 -3.86 -11.21
CA THR A 435 -18.55 -2.79 -11.97
C THR A 435 -20.08 -2.99 -11.97
N PRO A 436 -20.90 -1.97 -12.25
CA PRO A 436 -22.36 -2.14 -12.34
C PRO A 436 -22.77 -3.23 -13.34
N LYS A 437 -22.04 -3.35 -14.46
CA LYS A 437 -22.27 -4.41 -15.44
C LYS A 437 -22.04 -5.80 -14.82
N MET A 438 -20.94 -5.98 -14.15
CA MET A 438 -20.62 -7.26 -13.48
C MET A 438 -21.58 -7.56 -12.33
N THR A 439 -22.01 -6.54 -11.58
CA THR A 439 -23.02 -6.74 -10.53
C THR A 439 -24.29 -7.35 -11.13
N LYS A 440 -24.76 -6.81 -12.27
CA LYS A 440 -25.93 -7.34 -12.96
C LYS A 440 -25.74 -8.78 -13.50
N GLU A 441 -24.54 -9.12 -13.97
CA GLU A 441 -24.23 -10.44 -14.52
C GLU A 441 -23.98 -11.50 -13.43
N CYS A 442 -23.37 -11.11 -12.30
CA CYS A 442 -22.93 -12.05 -11.27
C CYS A 442 -23.89 -12.19 -10.08
N CYS A 443 -24.80 -11.24 -9.89
CA CYS A 443 -25.76 -11.25 -8.78
C CYS A 443 -27.10 -11.79 -9.25
N VAL A 444 -27.19 -13.09 -9.47
CA VAL A 444 -28.44 -13.78 -9.82
C VAL A 444 -29.26 -13.97 -8.54
N LEU A 445 -30.49 -13.45 -8.52
CA LEU A 445 -31.42 -13.51 -7.40
C LEU A 445 -32.42 -14.65 -7.58
N SER A 446 -32.84 -15.28 -6.47
CA SER A 446 -34.05 -16.09 -6.47
C SER A 446 -35.28 -15.17 -6.54
N GLU A 447 -36.45 -15.69 -6.95
CA GLU A 447 -37.67 -14.91 -7.05
C GLU A 447 -38.01 -14.21 -5.72
N GLU A 448 -37.95 -14.95 -4.60
CA GLU A 448 -38.20 -14.41 -3.26
C GLU A 448 -37.20 -13.31 -2.85
N ALA A 449 -35.92 -13.44 -3.27
CA ALA A 449 -34.89 -12.45 -3.00
C ALA A 449 -35.12 -11.15 -3.81
N ASP A 450 -35.60 -11.26 -5.04
CA ASP A 450 -35.91 -10.13 -5.90
C ASP A 450 -37.14 -9.36 -5.36
N GLU A 451 -38.21 -10.09 -4.93
CA GLU A 451 -39.38 -9.49 -4.29
C GLU A 451 -38.99 -8.70 -3.03
N LEU A 452 -38.22 -9.29 -2.11
CA LEU A 452 -37.76 -8.60 -0.90
C LEU A 452 -36.93 -7.36 -1.23
N LEU A 453 -36.03 -7.45 -2.22
CA LEU A 453 -35.20 -6.33 -2.62
C LEU A 453 -36.03 -5.19 -3.24
N HIS A 454 -37.05 -5.53 -4.06
CA HIS A 454 -37.95 -4.58 -4.66
C HIS A 454 -38.76 -3.84 -3.59
N GLU A 455 -39.41 -4.57 -2.67
CA GLU A 455 -40.12 -3.97 -1.53
C GLU A 455 -39.22 -3.06 -0.69
N SER A 456 -37.98 -3.50 -0.45
CA SER A 456 -36.99 -2.74 0.34
C SER A 456 -36.54 -1.49 -0.39
N PHE A 457 -36.41 -1.53 -1.71
CA PHE A 457 -36.02 -0.38 -2.54
C PHE A 457 -37.04 0.76 -2.39
N ASP A 458 -38.33 0.44 -2.49
CA ASP A 458 -39.42 1.42 -2.37
C ASP A 458 -39.55 1.92 -0.92
N ASN A 459 -39.60 1.00 0.05
CA ASN A 459 -39.79 1.33 1.47
C ASN A 459 -38.61 2.12 2.05
N PHE A 460 -37.38 1.92 1.55
CA PHE A 460 -36.19 2.59 2.04
C PHE A 460 -35.76 3.75 1.14
N SER A 461 -36.47 4.05 0.05
CA SER A 461 -36.11 5.10 -0.92
C SER A 461 -34.63 5.00 -1.33
N MET A 462 -34.21 3.79 -1.65
CA MET A 462 -32.80 3.51 -1.92
C MET A 462 -32.32 4.26 -3.16
N SER A 463 -31.08 4.80 -3.09
CA SER A 463 -30.38 5.26 -4.29
C SER A 463 -29.89 4.07 -5.12
N ALA A 464 -29.66 4.27 -6.42
CA ALA A 464 -29.08 3.25 -7.29
C ALA A 464 -27.72 2.72 -6.75
N ARG A 465 -26.93 3.59 -6.11
CA ARG A 465 -25.68 3.19 -5.45
C ARG A 465 -25.91 2.27 -4.25
N ALA A 466 -26.90 2.56 -3.43
CA ALA A 466 -27.26 1.71 -2.29
C ALA A 466 -27.74 0.33 -2.76
N TYR A 467 -28.54 0.27 -3.82
CA TYR A 467 -28.98 -0.95 -4.46
C TYR A 467 -27.81 -1.82 -4.93
N ASP A 468 -26.87 -1.25 -5.71
CA ASP A 468 -25.67 -1.97 -6.17
C ASP A 468 -24.83 -2.52 -5.01
N LYS A 469 -24.75 -1.79 -3.90
CA LYS A 469 -24.00 -2.22 -2.72
C LYS A 469 -24.68 -3.37 -2.00
N VAL A 470 -26.00 -3.31 -1.83
CA VAL A 470 -26.76 -4.43 -1.24
C VAL A 470 -26.53 -5.69 -2.08
N LEU A 471 -26.60 -5.61 -3.40
CA LEU A 471 -26.34 -6.75 -4.28
C LEU A 471 -24.92 -7.32 -4.13
N ARG A 472 -23.88 -6.47 -4.11
CA ARG A 472 -22.49 -6.91 -3.94
C ARG A 472 -22.27 -7.54 -2.57
N LEU A 473 -22.91 -6.99 -1.53
CA LEU A 473 -22.83 -7.52 -0.17
C LEU A 473 -23.55 -8.86 -0.08
N ALA A 474 -24.76 -8.96 -0.60
CA ALA A 474 -25.56 -10.20 -0.66
C ALA A 474 -24.82 -11.30 -1.48
N ARG A 475 -24.15 -10.92 -2.58
CA ARG A 475 -23.30 -11.87 -3.33
C ARG A 475 -22.15 -12.39 -2.48
N THR A 476 -21.55 -11.56 -1.65
CA THR A 476 -20.48 -11.98 -0.74
C THR A 476 -20.99 -12.92 0.34
N ILE A 477 -22.17 -12.63 0.90
CA ILE A 477 -22.85 -13.51 1.89
C ILE A 477 -23.17 -14.87 1.25
N ALA A 478 -23.70 -14.87 0.02
CA ALA A 478 -23.97 -16.09 -0.73
C ALA A 478 -22.68 -16.89 -1.05
N ASP A 479 -21.57 -16.21 -1.38
CA ASP A 479 -20.27 -16.87 -1.59
C ASP A 479 -19.76 -17.53 -0.28
N LEU A 480 -19.95 -16.88 0.88
CA LEU A 480 -19.63 -17.46 2.20
C LEU A 480 -20.52 -18.68 2.53
N ALA A 481 -21.77 -18.67 2.07
CA ALA A 481 -22.70 -19.79 2.18
C ALA A 481 -22.50 -20.86 1.09
N ASN A 482 -21.54 -20.67 0.16
CA ASN A 482 -21.30 -21.51 -1.00
C ASN A 482 -22.56 -21.71 -1.87
N SER A 483 -23.36 -20.64 -2.03
CA SER A 483 -24.58 -20.62 -2.84
C SER A 483 -24.31 -19.98 -4.20
N GLU A 484 -24.77 -20.60 -5.27
CA GLU A 484 -24.66 -20.06 -6.63
C GLU A 484 -25.58 -18.87 -6.83
N GLU A 485 -26.82 -18.93 -6.29
CA GLU A 485 -27.80 -17.88 -6.34
C GLU A 485 -27.87 -17.09 -5.03
N ILE A 486 -28.26 -15.84 -5.11
CA ILE A 486 -28.54 -15.02 -3.94
C ILE A 486 -29.97 -15.30 -3.49
N LYS A 487 -30.12 -15.91 -2.31
CA LYS A 487 -31.40 -16.25 -1.71
C LYS A 487 -31.93 -15.14 -0.81
N LEU A 488 -33.19 -15.28 -0.38
CA LEU A 488 -33.89 -14.37 0.53
C LEU A 488 -33.04 -14.02 1.77
N GLU A 489 -32.48 -15.04 2.43
CA GLU A 489 -31.66 -14.88 3.62
C GLU A 489 -30.42 -13.98 3.40
N HIS A 490 -29.80 -14.06 2.21
CA HIS A 490 -28.62 -13.26 1.88
C HIS A 490 -28.96 -11.78 1.68
N ILE A 491 -30.13 -11.49 1.07
CA ILE A 491 -30.63 -10.11 0.94
C ILE A 491 -31.03 -9.55 2.30
N ALA A 492 -31.75 -10.33 3.12
CA ALA A 492 -32.16 -9.93 4.46
C ALA A 492 -30.96 -9.57 5.34
N GLU A 493 -29.91 -10.39 5.34
CA GLU A 493 -28.67 -10.11 6.07
C GLU A 493 -27.98 -8.84 5.53
N ALA A 494 -27.88 -8.67 4.20
CA ALA A 494 -27.27 -7.50 3.59
C ALA A 494 -28.03 -6.18 3.94
N LEU A 495 -29.35 -6.22 3.98
CA LEU A 495 -30.19 -5.08 4.35
C LEU A 495 -30.01 -4.67 5.82
N GLN A 496 -29.80 -5.64 6.73
CA GLN A 496 -29.55 -5.34 8.14
C GLN A 496 -28.31 -4.45 8.33
N PHE A 497 -27.27 -4.62 7.53
CA PHE A 497 -26.07 -3.80 7.58
C PHE A 497 -26.24 -2.38 7.02
N ARG A 498 -27.42 -2.06 6.44
CA ARG A 498 -27.80 -0.72 5.99
C ARG A 498 -28.89 -0.06 6.86
N ALA A 499 -29.53 -0.83 7.73
CA ALA A 499 -30.62 -0.33 8.58
C ALA A 499 -30.16 0.80 9.53
N LEU A 500 -28.88 0.88 9.87
CA LEU A 500 -28.31 1.92 10.72
C LEU A 500 -28.26 3.31 10.05
N ASP A 501 -28.36 3.39 8.72
CA ASP A 501 -28.41 4.66 7.99
C ASP A 501 -29.59 5.50 8.48
N ARG A 502 -30.76 4.90 8.64
CA ARG A 502 -31.93 5.57 9.19
C ARG A 502 -31.81 5.91 10.67
N LYS A 503 -31.24 5.02 11.47
CA LYS A 503 -31.08 5.23 12.92
C LYS A 503 -30.23 6.44 13.26
N TYR A 504 -29.19 6.68 12.46
CA TYR A 504 -28.18 7.69 12.77
C TYR A 504 -28.22 8.90 11.82
N TRP A 505 -28.61 8.76 10.57
CA TRP A 505 -28.56 9.87 9.58
C TRP A 505 -29.89 10.27 8.99
N GLU A 506 -31.01 9.64 9.37
CA GLU A 506 -32.36 9.95 8.87
C GLU A 506 -32.42 10.01 7.32
N VAL A 507 -31.79 9.05 6.64
CA VAL A 507 -31.76 8.94 5.18
C VAL A 507 -32.91 8.04 4.70
#